data_5b7153d069df80ade1d1d2956c0ef49a
#
_entry.id   5b7153d069df80ade1d1d2956c0ef49a
#
_cell.length_a   1.000
_cell.length_b   1.000
_cell.length_c   1.000
_cell.angle_alpha   90.00
_cell.angle_beta   90.00
_cell.angle_gamma   90.00
#
_symmetry.space_group_name_H-M   'P 1'
#
loop_
_entity.id
_entity.type
_entity.pdbx_description
1 polymer ?
#
loop_
_entity_poly.entity_id
_entity_poly.type
_entity_poly.pdbx_seq_one_letter_code
_entity_poly.pdbx_strand_id
1 'polypeptide(L)'
;MSAKTIRYYEAAGLIATANRSAGGYRVYTQADVYVLRFIKRARDLGFSIDRIRRLLDLWRNKSRASRDVKRLALDHIADITAKIAAMSTVKDAVQELADKCEGDDRPECPILHDLEGNAPIPAN
;
A
#
# COMPACT_ATOMS: atom_id res chain seq x y z
N MET A 1 7.32 -8.78 -12.52
CA MET A 1 6.27 -9.26 -11.62
C MET A 1 6.34 -10.78 -11.53
N SER A 2 6.23 -11.33 -10.34
CA SER A 2 6.36 -12.79 -10.17
C SER A 2 5.10 -13.52 -10.61
N ALA A 3 5.25 -14.81 -10.95
CA ALA A 3 4.11 -15.66 -11.31
C ALA A 3 3.10 -15.77 -10.16
N LYS A 4 3.58 -15.79 -8.92
CA LYS A 4 2.73 -15.83 -7.72
C LYS A 4 1.88 -14.56 -7.62
N THR A 5 2.45 -13.39 -7.88
CA THR A 5 1.75 -12.11 -7.85
C THR A 5 0.68 -12.05 -8.95
N ILE A 6 1.01 -12.52 -10.15
CA ILE A 6 0.04 -12.56 -11.27
C ILE A 6 -1.14 -13.45 -10.91
N ARG A 7 -0.90 -14.62 -10.33
CA ARG A 7 -1.97 -15.52 -9.88
C ARG A 7 -2.84 -14.89 -8.79
N TYR A 8 -2.23 -14.10 -7.90
CA TYR A 8 -2.97 -13.35 -6.90
C TYR A 8 -3.95 -12.37 -7.56
N TYR A 9 -3.51 -11.65 -8.59
CA TYR A 9 -4.39 -10.71 -9.30
C TYR A 9 -5.48 -11.41 -10.11
N GLU A 10 -5.22 -12.59 -10.65
CA GLU A 10 -6.25 -13.42 -11.28
C GLU A 10 -7.31 -13.83 -10.25
N ALA A 11 -6.89 -14.30 -9.09
CA ALA A 11 -7.79 -14.68 -8.01
C ALA A 11 -8.60 -13.50 -7.47
N ALA A 12 -8.02 -12.31 -7.44
CA ALA A 12 -8.70 -11.09 -7.02
C ALA A 12 -9.66 -10.53 -8.07
N GLY A 13 -9.69 -11.12 -9.27
CA GLY A 13 -10.58 -10.69 -10.35
C GLY A 13 -10.12 -9.43 -11.08
N LEU A 14 -8.86 -9.03 -10.93
CA LEU A 14 -8.32 -7.87 -11.64
C LEU A 14 -7.97 -8.19 -13.08
N ILE A 15 -7.57 -9.40 -13.35
CA ILE A 15 -7.25 -9.91 -14.69
C ILE A 15 -7.97 -11.23 -14.92
N ALA A 16 -8.24 -11.51 -16.19
CA ALA A 16 -8.81 -12.81 -16.56
C ALA A 16 -7.80 -13.93 -16.31
N THR A 17 -8.30 -15.11 -15.94
CA THR A 17 -7.44 -16.28 -15.81
C THR A 17 -6.77 -16.57 -17.15
N ALA A 18 -5.44 -16.75 -17.12
CA ALA A 18 -4.67 -16.98 -18.34
C ALA A 18 -5.10 -18.28 -19.02
N ASN A 19 -5.18 -18.24 -20.36
CA ASN A 19 -5.34 -19.44 -21.15
C ASN A 19 -4.11 -20.33 -21.01
N ARG A 20 -4.30 -21.63 -21.17
CA ARG A 20 -3.19 -22.59 -21.10
C ARG A 20 -2.83 -23.06 -22.49
N SER A 21 -1.53 -23.24 -22.72
CA SER A 21 -1.03 -23.86 -23.93
C SER A 21 -1.36 -25.37 -23.95
N ALA A 22 -1.12 -26.02 -25.08
CA ALA A 22 -1.29 -27.48 -25.20
C ALA A 22 -0.46 -28.26 -24.18
N GLY A 23 0.66 -27.71 -23.71
CA GLY A 23 1.51 -28.30 -22.67
C GLY A 23 1.07 -27.96 -21.25
N GLY A 24 -0.05 -27.28 -21.05
CA GLY A 24 -0.55 -26.89 -19.74
C GLY A 24 0.07 -25.63 -19.15
N TYR A 25 0.90 -24.92 -19.89
CA TYR A 25 1.53 -23.68 -19.45
C TYR A 25 0.59 -22.48 -19.61
N ARG A 26 0.69 -21.51 -18.72
CA ARG A 26 -0.06 -20.26 -18.82
C ARG A 26 0.43 -19.46 -20.02
N VAL A 27 -0.52 -18.92 -20.79
CA VAL A 27 -0.23 -18.09 -21.96
C VAL A 27 -0.83 -16.72 -21.72
N TYR A 28 0.01 -15.67 -21.84
CA TYR A 28 -0.39 -14.29 -21.66
C TYR A 28 -0.36 -13.58 -23.01
N THR A 29 -1.38 -12.76 -23.26
CA THR A 29 -1.48 -11.94 -24.46
C THR A 29 -0.81 -10.59 -24.23
N GLN A 30 -0.63 -9.80 -25.32
CA GLN A 30 -0.14 -8.43 -25.20
C GLN A 30 -1.09 -7.58 -24.37
N ALA A 31 -2.41 -7.81 -24.48
CA ALA A 31 -3.39 -7.13 -23.66
C ALA A 31 -3.19 -7.42 -22.17
N ASP A 32 -2.89 -8.68 -21.82
CA ASP A 32 -2.58 -9.06 -20.44
C ASP A 32 -1.35 -8.32 -19.92
N VAL A 33 -0.33 -8.16 -20.75
CA VAL A 33 0.89 -7.42 -20.38
C VAL A 33 0.57 -5.96 -20.06
N TYR A 34 -0.28 -5.31 -20.87
CA TYR A 34 -0.68 -3.92 -20.61
C TYR A 34 -1.45 -3.79 -19.30
N VAL A 35 -2.36 -4.72 -19.02
CA VAL A 35 -3.12 -4.73 -17.77
C VAL A 35 -2.18 -4.92 -16.57
N LEU A 36 -1.23 -5.84 -16.67
CA LEU A 36 -0.27 -6.09 -15.59
C LEU A 36 0.63 -4.87 -15.33
N ARG A 37 1.05 -4.16 -16.38
CA ARG A 37 1.80 -2.90 -16.21
C ARG A 37 0.97 -1.84 -15.51
N PHE A 38 -0.29 -1.73 -15.88
CA PHE A 38 -1.22 -0.80 -15.24
C PHE A 38 -1.35 -1.09 -13.74
N ILE A 39 -1.59 -2.35 -13.41
CA ILE A 39 -1.72 -2.79 -12.01
C ILE A 39 -0.44 -2.53 -11.23
N LYS A 40 0.71 -2.89 -11.80
CA LYS A 40 2.00 -2.66 -11.14
C LYS A 40 2.21 -1.19 -10.82
N ARG A 41 1.97 -0.30 -11.80
CA ARG A 41 2.15 1.13 -11.59
C ARG A 41 1.20 1.67 -10.53
N ALA A 42 -0.07 1.26 -10.56
CA ALA A 42 -1.05 1.67 -9.57
C ALA A 42 -0.67 1.18 -8.17
N ARG A 43 -0.16 -0.05 -8.04
CA ARG A 43 0.33 -0.58 -6.76
C ARG A 43 1.55 0.20 -6.27
N ASP A 44 2.47 0.54 -7.16
CA ASP A 44 3.64 1.35 -6.80
C ASP A 44 3.23 2.73 -6.26
N LEU A 45 2.12 3.26 -6.74
CA LEU A 45 1.55 4.53 -6.25
C LEU A 45 0.66 4.35 -5.01
N GLY A 46 0.57 3.13 -4.50
CA GLY A 46 -0.13 2.86 -3.24
C GLY A 46 -1.63 2.64 -3.36
N PHE A 47 -2.19 2.54 -4.57
CA PHE A 47 -3.62 2.28 -4.73
C PHE A 47 -3.99 0.90 -4.16
N SER A 48 -5.12 0.85 -3.46
CA SER A 48 -5.67 -0.41 -2.97
C SER A 48 -6.19 -1.28 -4.12
N ILE A 49 -6.34 -2.57 -3.88
CA ILE A 49 -6.90 -3.49 -4.88
C ILE A 49 -8.28 -3.02 -5.35
N ASP A 50 -9.14 -2.56 -4.43
CA ASP A 50 -10.47 -2.07 -4.79
C ASP A 50 -10.41 -0.84 -5.68
N ARG A 51 -9.52 0.09 -5.40
CA ARG A 51 -9.32 1.28 -6.23
C ARG A 51 -8.73 0.92 -7.59
N ILE A 52 -7.80 -0.02 -7.63
CA ILE A 52 -7.25 -0.50 -8.89
C ILE A 52 -8.34 -1.13 -9.75
N ARG A 53 -9.24 -1.90 -9.14
CA ARG A 53 -10.38 -2.48 -9.86
C ARG A 53 -11.24 -1.39 -10.51
N ARG A 54 -11.56 -0.33 -9.79
CA ARG A 54 -12.31 0.81 -10.32
C ARG A 54 -11.56 1.53 -11.44
N LEU A 55 -10.25 1.72 -11.27
CA LEU A 55 -9.41 2.34 -12.30
C LEU A 55 -9.37 1.49 -13.57
N LEU A 56 -9.27 0.18 -13.43
CA LEU A 56 -9.30 -0.75 -14.57
C LEU A 56 -10.64 -0.70 -15.30
N ASP A 57 -11.74 -0.66 -14.55
CA ASP A 57 -13.09 -0.55 -15.13
C ASP A 57 -13.23 0.74 -15.94
N LEU A 58 -12.76 1.86 -15.39
CA LEU A 58 -12.77 3.14 -16.10
C LEU A 58 -11.84 3.12 -17.32
N TRP A 59 -10.67 2.54 -17.19
CA TRP A 59 -9.71 2.44 -18.29
C TRP A 59 -10.28 1.65 -19.47
N ARG A 60 -11.00 0.56 -19.18
CA ARG A 60 -11.64 -0.27 -20.22
C ARG A 60 -12.88 0.38 -20.82
N ASN A 61 -13.50 1.31 -20.11
CA ASN A 61 -14.68 2.00 -20.58
C ASN A 61 -14.29 3.21 -21.45
N LYS A 62 -14.48 3.08 -22.75
CA LYS A 62 -14.14 4.13 -23.72
C LYS A 62 -15.05 5.37 -23.62
N SER A 63 -16.20 5.24 -22.96
CA SER A 63 -17.12 6.35 -22.71
C SER A 63 -16.89 7.04 -21.37
N ARG A 64 -15.79 6.71 -20.67
CA ARG A 64 -15.48 7.25 -19.36
C ARG A 64 -15.32 8.76 -19.37
N ALA A 65 -15.71 9.39 -18.27
CA ALA A 65 -15.40 10.80 -18.02
C ALA A 65 -14.10 10.91 -17.23
N SER A 66 -13.20 11.80 -17.66
CA SER A 66 -11.93 12.01 -16.95
C SER A 66 -12.14 12.51 -15.52
N ARG A 67 -13.28 13.20 -15.24
CA ARG A 67 -13.62 13.63 -13.88
C ARG A 67 -13.76 12.45 -12.90
N ASP A 68 -14.22 11.28 -13.38
CA ASP A 68 -14.35 10.09 -12.53
C ASP A 68 -13.00 9.51 -12.17
N VAL A 69 -12.07 9.49 -13.11
CA VAL A 69 -10.67 9.10 -12.87
C VAL A 69 -10.00 10.08 -11.90
N LYS A 70 -10.20 11.37 -12.12
CA LYS A 70 -9.66 12.42 -11.25
C LYS A 70 -10.18 12.30 -9.83
N ARG A 71 -11.45 11.97 -9.65
CA ARG A 71 -12.05 11.76 -8.33
C ARG A 71 -11.35 10.63 -7.57
N LEU A 72 -11.09 9.50 -8.22
CA LEU A 72 -10.37 8.39 -7.60
C LEU A 72 -8.96 8.82 -7.18
N ALA A 73 -8.28 9.60 -8.02
CA ALA A 73 -6.96 10.12 -7.69
C ALA A 73 -7.01 11.09 -6.49
N LEU A 74 -8.00 11.97 -6.44
CA LEU A 74 -8.15 12.92 -5.34
C LEU A 74 -8.49 12.21 -4.02
N ASP A 75 -9.34 11.18 -4.06
CA ASP A 75 -9.64 10.37 -2.88
C ASP A 75 -8.38 9.66 -2.37
N HIS A 76 -7.55 9.17 -3.28
CA HIS A 76 -6.29 8.54 -2.91
C HIS A 76 -5.32 9.55 -2.29
N ILE A 77 -5.24 10.76 -2.84
CA ILE A 77 -4.43 11.84 -2.29
C ILE A 77 -4.90 12.19 -0.86
N ALA A 78 -6.21 12.25 -0.64
CA ALA A 78 -6.75 12.53 0.70
C ALA A 78 -6.31 11.46 1.72
N ASP A 79 -6.34 10.18 1.32
CA ASP A 79 -5.90 9.09 2.18
C ASP A 79 -4.40 9.16 2.47
N ILE A 80 -3.59 9.48 1.46
CA ILE A 80 -2.14 9.66 1.64
C ILE A 80 -1.87 10.84 2.58
N THR A 81 -2.59 11.95 2.40
CA THR A 81 -2.45 13.13 3.24
C THR A 81 -2.75 12.78 4.71
N ALA A 82 -3.81 12.02 4.96
CA ALA A 82 -4.15 11.57 6.30
C ALA A 82 -3.06 10.65 6.89
N LYS A 83 -2.48 9.77 6.09
CA LYS A 83 -1.38 8.89 6.53
C LYS A 83 -0.12 9.68 6.84
N ILE A 84 0.19 10.70 6.06
CA ILE A 84 1.32 11.59 6.31
C ILE A 84 1.13 12.31 7.65
N ALA A 85 -0.06 12.84 7.90
CA ALA A 85 -0.37 13.53 9.15
C ALA A 85 -0.25 12.59 10.35
N ALA A 86 -0.79 11.37 10.24
CA ALA A 86 -0.68 10.37 11.30
C ALA A 86 0.77 9.97 11.56
N MET A 87 1.55 9.78 10.51
CA MET A 87 2.96 9.44 10.64
C MET A 87 3.77 10.60 11.22
N SER A 88 3.44 11.82 10.86
CA SER A 88 4.06 13.03 11.44
C SER A 88 3.82 13.11 12.95
N THR A 89 2.61 12.79 13.40
CA THR A 89 2.28 12.74 14.84
C THR A 89 3.14 11.69 15.57
N VAL A 90 3.29 10.51 14.98
CA VAL A 90 4.15 9.45 15.52
C VAL A 90 5.60 9.91 15.58
N LYS A 91 6.08 10.51 14.50
CA LYS A 91 7.44 11.05 14.43
C LYS A 91 7.69 12.07 15.52
N ASP A 92 6.75 13.00 15.71
CA ASP A 92 6.88 14.06 16.71
C ASP A 92 6.93 13.49 18.13
N ALA A 93 6.13 12.45 18.40
CA ALA A 93 6.14 11.79 19.70
C ALA A 93 7.51 11.13 19.97
N VAL A 94 8.05 10.43 18.99
CA VAL A 94 9.37 9.80 19.11
C VAL A 94 10.47 10.86 19.22
N GLN A 95 10.35 11.94 18.46
CA GLN A 95 11.31 13.05 18.50
C GLN A 95 11.34 13.70 19.88
N GLU A 96 10.18 13.90 20.50
CA GLU A 96 10.10 14.46 21.84
C GLU A 96 10.82 13.57 22.86
N LEU A 97 10.63 12.24 22.75
CA LEU A 97 11.32 11.28 23.62
C LEU A 97 12.83 11.32 23.40
N ALA A 98 13.27 11.38 22.14
CA ALA A 98 14.68 11.44 21.79
C ALA A 98 15.32 12.73 22.32
N ASP A 99 14.61 13.86 22.23
CA ASP A 99 15.11 15.15 22.72
C ASP A 99 15.28 15.17 24.23
N LYS A 100 14.49 14.41 24.97
CA LYS A 100 14.60 14.26 26.42
C LYS A 100 15.71 13.31 26.84
N CYS A 101 16.20 12.46 25.95
CA CYS A 101 17.28 11.53 26.22
C CYS A 101 18.62 12.23 25.99
N GLU A 102 19.51 12.18 26.97
CA GLU A 102 20.81 12.83 26.84
C GLU A 102 21.81 12.02 26.01
N GLY A 103 21.48 10.75 25.72
CA GLY A 103 22.34 9.92 24.86
C GLY A 103 23.70 9.61 25.46
N ASP A 104 23.78 9.50 26.78
CA ASP A 104 25.03 9.21 27.51
C ASP A 104 25.08 7.74 27.95
N ASP A 105 26.07 7.41 28.80
CA ASP A 105 26.28 6.05 29.27
C ASP A 105 25.30 5.63 30.37
N ARG A 106 24.44 6.50 30.84
CA ARG A 106 23.47 6.18 31.89
C ARG A 106 22.33 5.33 31.34
N PRO A 107 21.84 4.36 32.15
CA PRO A 107 20.75 3.49 31.69
C PRO A 107 19.37 4.17 31.65
N GLU A 108 19.20 5.29 32.35
CA GLU A 108 17.93 6.00 32.36
C GLU A 108 17.63 6.58 30.97
N CYS A 109 16.49 6.23 30.43
CA CYS A 109 16.11 6.65 29.09
C CYS A 109 14.60 6.92 29.04
N PRO A 110 14.18 8.17 28.75
CA PRO A 110 12.76 8.49 28.60
C PRO A 110 12.07 7.66 27.54
N ILE A 111 12.78 7.26 26.49
CA ILE A 111 12.24 6.43 25.43
C ILE A 111 11.83 5.06 25.99
N LEU A 112 12.72 4.39 26.69
CA LEU A 112 12.43 3.08 27.28
C LEU A 112 11.34 3.18 28.34
N HIS A 113 11.34 4.27 29.12
CA HIS A 113 10.32 4.50 30.13
C HIS A 113 8.94 4.67 29.51
N ASP A 114 8.83 5.42 28.42
CA ASP A 114 7.57 5.59 27.69
C ASP A 114 7.07 4.27 27.12
N LEU A 115 7.97 3.49 26.53
CA LEU A 115 7.61 2.19 25.94
C LEU A 115 7.16 1.18 26.99
N GLU A 116 7.57 1.34 28.24
CA GLU A 116 7.05 0.55 29.36
C GLU A 116 5.63 0.93 29.77
N GLY A 117 5.07 2.02 29.18
CA GLY A 117 3.73 2.48 29.45
C GLY A 117 3.58 3.28 30.74
N ASN A 118 4.69 3.75 31.35
CA ASN A 118 4.70 4.49 32.61
C ASN A 118 4.02 3.74 33.78
N ALA A 119 3.84 2.44 33.65
CA ALA A 119 3.24 1.60 34.66
C ALA A 119 4.29 0.67 35.25
N PRO A 120 4.18 0.29 36.55
CA PRO A 120 5.07 -0.72 37.09
C PRO A 120 4.93 -2.01 36.28
N ILE A 121 6.07 -2.61 35.94
CA ILE A 121 6.06 -3.91 35.28
C ILE A 121 5.52 -4.93 36.26
N PRO A 122 4.49 -5.72 35.89
CA PRO A 122 3.99 -6.77 36.79
C PRO A 122 5.11 -7.73 37.13
N ALA A 123 5.24 -8.04 38.39
CA ALA A 123 6.18 -9.06 38.85
C ALA A 123 5.71 -10.42 38.30
N ASN A 124 6.54 -11.04 37.51
CA ASN A 124 6.27 -12.39 37.00
C ASN A 124 6.76 -13.44 37.97
#